data_466ab7c772a878e3dfc3bd1ba2bb96a8
#
_entry.id   466ab7c772a878e3dfc3bd1ba2bb96a8
#
_cell.length_a   1.000
_cell.length_b   1.000
_cell.length_c   1.000
_cell.angle_alpha   90.00
_cell.angle_beta   90.00
_cell.angle_gamma   90.00
#
_symmetry.space_group_name_H-M   'P 1'
#
loop_
_entity.id
_entity.type
_entity.pdbx_description
1 polymer ?
#
loop_
_entity_poly.entity_id
_entity_poly.type
_entity_poly.pdbx_seq_one_letter_code
_entity_poly.pdbx_strand_id
1 'polypeptide(L)'
;MNKKDLIPVILLVLLIPVWMFIDKTFIAPKFPAKTPAPVEQPAENIPVSGNIEAATLAEAPAEKAIEAAMAEIPEIAEPKAEEVVAVLENEKIKLELSSLGGGIKSATLMDYPERDEKESLPVMLDFSGATALAYEGLAGIGASESLGIQTSDDGRSVVFSKVWKDETAFERTITIGDGYLLTVSDRFVNSGSNPWNLSGLRILTGHMENPADMVAQKGISILGVDSFTPAGEINYWGRKLNKLYGKAKPVSIDTVPIDMTGVVVDWVSAKNKFFTQILRPEESIATLSVLSTRETEGKGIVPKDIAAALNFKPEVVEAGASHEINYSYFIGPKKYSILQESGYSMEKVMEFETIGAFSFMNWLMEPARKSLLWTLNLFHGMVRNYGIAIILLTLVVRILFWPLTHKSTESMKRMQEIQPEIKALQAKYKETPQKLQQETMKLYKEKKVNPMGGCLPMFVQIPVFIALFTVLRNAIELRYAGFLWIADLSTSENLFPGQLPFGLSLNILPILMSLSMIWQQKMTPQAATTPEQIQQQKMMMFMMPIMMLFFFYKMPSGLVLYWTTSNLLMIAQTSLRNMKKKKAEA
;
A
#
# COMPACT_ATOMS: atom_id res chain seq x y z
N MET A 1 5.54 36.03 18.94
CA MET A 1 6.34 35.13 18.06
C MET A 1 6.02 35.47 16.63
N ASN A 2 6.97 36.04 15.89
CA ASN A 2 6.73 36.42 14.49
C ASN A 2 6.48 35.15 13.64
N LYS A 3 5.57 35.21 12.65
CA LYS A 3 5.32 34.09 11.71
C LYS A 3 6.61 33.55 11.06
N LYS A 4 7.67 34.36 10.98
CA LYS A 4 8.99 33.97 10.47
C LYS A 4 9.80 33.09 11.44
N ASP A 5 9.50 33.12 12.74
CA ASP A 5 10.18 32.31 13.77
C ASP A 5 9.52 30.95 13.96
N LEU A 6 8.31 30.77 13.43
CA LEU A 6 7.55 29.51 13.51
C LEU A 6 8.04 28.48 12.47
N ILE A 7 8.59 28.94 11.36
CA ILE A 7 9.06 28.09 10.25
C ILE A 7 10.18 27.11 10.68
N PRO A 8 11.22 27.52 11.44
CA PRO A 8 12.23 26.58 11.93
C PRO A 8 11.68 25.54 12.93
N VAL A 9 10.68 25.93 13.74
CA VAL A 9 10.04 25.03 14.70
C VAL A 9 9.20 23.97 13.98
N ILE A 10 8.44 24.37 12.98
CA ILE A 10 7.68 23.45 12.12
C ILE A 10 8.65 22.48 11.39
N LEU A 11 9.79 22.97 10.95
CA LEU A 11 10.82 22.16 10.30
C LEU A 11 11.47 21.15 11.26
N LEU A 12 11.72 21.54 12.51
CA LEU A 12 12.23 20.64 13.54
C LEU A 12 11.21 19.54 13.89
N VAL A 13 9.93 19.91 13.97
CA VAL A 13 8.82 18.97 14.21
C VAL A 13 8.69 17.97 13.07
N LEU A 14 8.99 18.34 11.82
CA LEU A 14 8.99 17.44 10.66
C LEU A 14 10.21 16.49 10.62
N LEU A 15 11.34 16.87 11.23
CA LEU A 15 12.51 15.99 11.34
C LEU A 15 12.36 14.89 12.40
N ILE A 16 11.61 15.16 13.47
CA ILE A 16 11.40 14.22 14.58
C ILE A 16 10.74 12.92 14.12
N PRO A 17 9.63 12.92 13.34
CA PRO A 17 9.02 11.67 12.87
C PRO A 17 9.90 10.89 11.89
N VAL A 18 10.68 11.57 11.05
CA VAL A 18 11.64 10.92 10.15
C VAL A 18 12.74 10.24 10.95
N TRP A 19 13.27 10.91 11.97
CA TRP A 19 14.25 10.32 12.90
C TRP A 19 13.66 9.16 13.69
N MET A 20 12.45 9.32 14.25
CA MET A 20 11.77 8.26 15.00
C MET A 20 11.49 7.02 14.14
N PHE A 21 11.19 7.21 12.86
CA PHE A 21 11.02 6.10 11.92
C PHE A 21 12.36 5.38 11.65
N ILE A 22 13.42 6.13 11.40
CA ILE A 22 14.78 5.58 11.21
C ILE A 22 15.26 4.88 12.48
N ASP A 23 15.09 5.51 13.63
CA ASP A 23 15.47 4.96 14.92
C ASP A 23 14.74 3.66 15.23
N LYS A 24 13.41 3.67 15.14
CA LYS A 24 12.58 2.51 15.47
C LYS A 24 12.74 1.33 14.51
N THR A 25 13.03 1.62 13.24
CA THR A 25 13.09 0.58 12.19
C THR A 25 14.49 0.02 12.00
N PHE A 26 15.52 0.83 12.17
CA PHE A 26 16.90 0.47 11.82
C PHE A 26 17.90 0.54 12.99
N ILE A 27 17.69 1.41 13.99
CA ILE A 27 18.64 1.64 15.07
C ILE A 27 18.22 0.89 16.34
N ALA A 28 16.99 1.07 16.81
CA ALA A 28 16.48 0.45 18.03
C ALA A 28 16.54 -1.10 18.06
N PRO A 29 16.34 -1.82 16.95
CA PRO A 29 16.51 -3.27 16.92
C PRO A 29 17.95 -3.73 17.11
N LYS A 30 18.94 -2.88 16.77
CA LYS A 30 20.38 -3.21 16.90
C LYS A 30 20.97 -2.83 18.26
N PHE A 31 20.35 -1.87 18.94
CA PHE A 31 20.77 -1.36 20.25
C PHE A 31 19.56 -1.31 21.21
N PRO A 32 19.10 -2.46 21.74
CA PRO A 32 17.97 -2.45 22.66
C PRO A 32 18.36 -1.66 23.91
N ALA A 33 17.55 -0.67 24.26
CA ALA A 33 17.70 0.08 25.50
C ALA A 33 17.64 -0.91 26.68
N LYS A 34 18.62 -0.84 27.58
CA LYS A 34 18.57 -1.58 28.84
C LYS A 34 17.32 -1.15 29.59
N THR A 35 16.43 -2.10 29.82
CA THR A 35 15.23 -1.90 30.64
C THR A 35 15.68 -1.48 32.04
N PRO A 36 15.21 -0.38 32.61
CA PRO A 36 15.41 -0.10 34.03
C PRO A 36 14.75 -1.23 34.84
N ALA A 37 15.42 -1.65 35.92
CA ALA A 37 14.87 -2.64 36.85
C ALA A 37 13.51 -2.16 37.38
N PRO A 38 12.55 -3.07 37.63
CA PRO A 38 11.25 -2.68 38.17
C PRO A 38 11.43 -2.01 39.52
N VAL A 39 10.92 -0.81 39.64
CA VAL A 39 10.76 -0.15 40.94
C VAL A 39 9.63 -0.86 41.67
N GLU A 40 9.95 -1.55 42.76
CA GLU A 40 8.95 -2.13 43.67
C GLU A 40 8.06 -0.99 44.21
N GLN A 41 6.80 -1.00 43.87
CA GLN A 41 5.78 -0.21 44.55
C GLN A 41 5.30 -0.99 45.77
N PRO A 42 5.12 -0.33 46.93
CA PRO A 42 4.61 -0.98 48.15
C PRO A 42 3.17 -1.45 47.93
N ALA A 43 2.90 -2.70 48.24
CA ALA A 43 1.57 -3.29 48.24
C ALA A 43 0.72 -2.69 49.36
N GLU A 44 -0.35 -2.00 49.00
CA GLU A 44 -1.44 -1.69 49.95
C GLU A 44 -2.36 -2.92 50.04
N ASN A 45 -2.40 -3.50 51.23
CA ASN A 45 -3.28 -4.59 51.63
C ASN A 45 -4.71 -4.11 51.76
N ILE A 46 -5.62 -4.68 50.98
CA ILE A 46 -7.06 -4.65 51.26
C ILE A 46 -7.51 -6.11 51.45
N PRO A 47 -8.08 -6.48 52.61
CA PRO A 47 -8.54 -7.86 52.82
C PRO A 47 -9.93 -8.05 52.24
N VAL A 48 -10.08 -8.97 51.30
CA VAL A 48 -11.39 -9.52 50.94
C VAL A 48 -11.43 -10.97 51.40
N SER A 49 -12.16 -11.18 52.48
CA SER A 49 -12.57 -12.50 52.99
C SER A 49 -13.72 -13.02 52.13
N GLY A 50 -13.65 -14.29 51.72
CA GLY A 50 -14.75 -14.97 51.05
C GLY A 50 -14.31 -16.34 50.55
N ASN A 51 -14.33 -17.33 51.45
CA ASN A 51 -14.24 -18.75 51.13
C ASN A 51 -15.37 -19.16 50.18
N ILE A 52 -15.02 -19.76 49.03
CA ILE A 52 -15.93 -20.67 48.33
C ILE A 52 -15.13 -21.96 48.10
N GLU A 53 -15.64 -23.02 48.74
CA GLU A 53 -15.12 -24.38 48.64
C GLU A 53 -15.17 -24.89 47.20
N ALA A 54 -14.07 -25.45 46.73
CA ALA A 54 -13.97 -26.19 45.48
C ALA A 54 -14.60 -27.57 45.68
N ALA A 55 -15.78 -27.77 45.13
CA ALA A 55 -16.39 -29.08 45.00
C ALA A 55 -15.76 -29.79 43.80
N THR A 56 -14.99 -30.81 44.08
CA THR A 56 -14.49 -31.79 43.13
C THR A 56 -15.65 -32.60 42.54
N LEU A 57 -15.99 -32.35 41.27
CA LEU A 57 -16.89 -33.24 40.52
C LEU A 57 -16.02 -34.28 39.80
N ALA A 58 -16.36 -35.55 40.13
CA ALA A 58 -15.74 -36.73 39.56
C ALA A 58 -16.01 -36.83 38.04
N GLU A 59 -14.97 -37.07 37.27
CA GLU A 59 -15.08 -37.42 35.85
C GLU A 59 -15.90 -38.71 35.69
N ALA A 60 -17.01 -38.61 34.94
CA ALA A 60 -17.82 -39.75 34.54
C ALA A 60 -17.31 -40.33 33.20
N PRO A 61 -17.31 -41.65 33.01
CA PRO A 61 -16.74 -42.34 31.86
C PRO A 61 -17.68 -42.37 30.64
N ALA A 62 -18.23 -41.21 30.25
CA ALA A 62 -19.14 -41.14 29.12
C ALA A 62 -18.51 -40.71 27.79
N GLU A 63 -17.31 -40.11 27.81
CA GLU A 63 -16.67 -39.61 26.57
C GLU A 63 -16.11 -40.74 25.67
N LYS A 64 -15.64 -41.85 26.25
CA LYS A 64 -15.11 -42.99 25.46
C LYS A 64 -16.19 -43.82 24.72
N ALA A 65 -17.44 -43.73 25.13
CA ALA A 65 -18.53 -44.45 24.46
C ALA A 65 -19.09 -43.66 23.25
N ILE A 66 -18.93 -42.33 23.24
CA ILE A 66 -19.36 -41.49 22.12
C ILE A 66 -18.32 -41.51 20.99
N GLU A 67 -17.05 -41.57 21.33
CA GLU A 67 -15.97 -41.64 20.34
C GLU A 67 -15.92 -42.98 19.58
N ALA A 68 -16.32 -44.08 20.22
CA ALA A 68 -16.42 -45.39 19.58
C ALA A 68 -17.71 -45.55 18.72
N ALA A 69 -18.76 -44.80 18.99
CA ALA A 69 -20.01 -44.85 18.21
C ALA A 69 -19.96 -43.95 16.97
N MET A 70 -19.04 -42.96 16.91
CA MET A 70 -18.86 -42.10 15.76
C MET A 70 -17.88 -42.68 14.71
N ALA A 71 -17.19 -43.79 15.01
CA ALA A 71 -16.21 -44.40 14.12
C ALA A 71 -16.77 -45.41 13.09
N GLU A 72 -18.07 -45.68 13.10
CA GLU A 72 -18.72 -46.67 12.21
C GLU A 72 -19.89 -46.14 11.36
N ILE A 73 -19.96 -44.82 11.11
CA ILE A 73 -20.81 -44.32 10.02
C ILE A 73 -19.95 -44.23 8.79
N PRO A 74 -20.13 -45.10 7.78
CA PRO A 74 -19.45 -44.90 6.51
C PRO A 74 -19.92 -43.55 5.99
N GLU A 75 -19.00 -42.60 5.82
CA GLU A 75 -19.17 -41.36 5.11
C GLU A 75 -19.59 -41.73 3.68
N ILE A 76 -20.87 -41.82 3.42
CA ILE A 76 -21.41 -41.89 2.07
C ILE A 76 -21.03 -40.52 1.48
N ALA A 77 -19.90 -40.49 0.78
CA ALA A 77 -19.51 -39.33 -0.01
C ALA A 77 -20.68 -39.03 -0.94
N GLU A 78 -21.46 -37.99 -0.66
CA GLU A 78 -22.44 -37.48 -1.61
C GLU A 78 -21.71 -37.28 -2.93
N PRO A 79 -22.28 -37.72 -4.06
CA PRO A 79 -21.63 -37.54 -5.35
C PRO A 79 -21.33 -36.06 -5.49
N LYS A 80 -20.05 -35.72 -5.65
CA LYS A 80 -19.57 -34.36 -5.87
C LYS A 80 -20.38 -33.81 -7.05
N ALA A 81 -21.23 -32.82 -6.82
CA ALA A 81 -22.04 -32.21 -7.87
C ALA A 81 -21.11 -31.78 -9.01
N GLU A 82 -21.45 -32.14 -10.25
CA GLU A 82 -20.66 -31.72 -11.41
C GLU A 82 -20.70 -30.19 -11.51
N GLU A 83 -19.51 -29.58 -11.56
CA GLU A 83 -19.37 -28.14 -11.73
C GLU A 83 -19.75 -27.77 -13.17
N VAL A 84 -20.70 -26.85 -13.31
CA VAL A 84 -21.05 -26.22 -14.59
C VAL A 84 -20.45 -24.81 -14.61
N VAL A 85 -19.76 -24.47 -15.70
CA VAL A 85 -19.11 -23.16 -15.85
C VAL A 85 -19.83 -22.38 -16.96
N ALA A 86 -20.23 -21.14 -16.66
CA ALA A 86 -20.70 -20.16 -17.64
C ALA A 86 -19.64 -19.07 -17.86
N VAL A 87 -19.70 -18.42 -19.00
CA VAL A 87 -18.76 -17.34 -19.37
C VAL A 87 -19.54 -16.05 -19.61
N LEU A 88 -19.12 -14.98 -18.98
CA LEU A 88 -19.50 -13.61 -19.32
C LEU A 88 -18.26 -12.85 -19.79
N GLU A 89 -18.37 -12.16 -20.92
CA GLU A 89 -17.23 -11.41 -21.44
C GLU A 89 -17.66 -10.08 -22.09
N ASN A 90 -16.75 -9.12 -22.03
CA ASN A 90 -16.79 -7.89 -22.80
C ASN A 90 -15.38 -7.62 -23.38
N GLU A 91 -15.17 -6.46 -24.01
CA GLU A 91 -13.85 -6.10 -24.57
C GLU A 91 -12.72 -6.01 -23.54
N LYS A 92 -13.02 -5.87 -22.25
CA LYS A 92 -12.06 -5.60 -21.16
C LYS A 92 -11.79 -6.80 -20.26
N ILE A 93 -12.80 -7.60 -20.01
CA ILE A 93 -12.75 -8.68 -19.03
C ILE A 93 -13.55 -9.89 -19.50
N LYS A 94 -12.99 -11.07 -19.25
CA LYS A 94 -13.68 -12.36 -19.40
C LYS A 94 -13.78 -13.02 -18.02
N LEU A 95 -14.97 -13.40 -17.62
CA LEU A 95 -15.30 -14.03 -16.35
C LEU A 95 -15.72 -15.48 -16.59
N GLU A 96 -15.17 -16.39 -15.82
CA GLU A 96 -15.70 -17.75 -15.67
C GLU A 96 -16.47 -17.84 -14.36
N LEU A 97 -17.74 -18.20 -14.47
CA LEU A 97 -18.66 -18.32 -13.34
C LEU A 97 -18.97 -19.77 -13.06
N SER A 98 -18.92 -20.17 -11.80
CA SER A 98 -19.11 -21.55 -11.38
C SER A 98 -20.50 -21.76 -10.78
N SER A 99 -21.15 -22.87 -11.13
CA SER A 99 -22.35 -23.32 -10.43
C SER A 99 -22.09 -23.66 -8.97
N LEU A 100 -20.83 -23.96 -8.59
CA LEU A 100 -20.46 -24.16 -7.19
C LEU A 100 -20.30 -22.80 -6.49
N GLY A 101 -21.13 -22.55 -5.51
CA GLY A 101 -21.19 -21.29 -4.78
C GLY A 101 -21.84 -20.13 -5.54
N GLY A 102 -22.18 -20.32 -6.83
CA GLY A 102 -22.87 -19.32 -7.64
C GLY A 102 -22.08 -18.00 -7.78
N GLY A 103 -20.79 -18.09 -8.03
CA GLY A 103 -19.92 -16.93 -8.06
C GLY A 103 -18.86 -16.98 -9.19
N ILE A 104 -17.88 -16.09 -9.12
CA ILE A 104 -16.82 -15.95 -10.13
C ILE A 104 -15.66 -16.87 -9.75
N LYS A 105 -15.31 -17.78 -10.64
CA LYS A 105 -14.19 -18.71 -10.53
C LYS A 105 -12.88 -18.09 -10.99
N SER A 106 -12.91 -17.34 -12.09
CA SER A 106 -11.74 -16.62 -12.60
C SER A 106 -12.13 -15.34 -13.32
N ALA A 107 -11.20 -14.39 -13.39
CA ALA A 107 -11.36 -13.16 -14.13
C ALA A 107 -10.10 -12.87 -14.96
N THR A 108 -10.22 -12.87 -16.29
CA THR A 108 -9.14 -12.58 -17.22
C THR A 108 -9.23 -11.12 -17.69
N LEU A 109 -8.16 -10.35 -17.47
CA LEU A 109 -8.09 -8.92 -17.80
C LEU A 109 -7.41 -8.73 -19.16
N MET A 110 -8.18 -8.53 -20.21
CA MET A 110 -7.75 -8.62 -21.61
C MET A 110 -6.67 -7.60 -22.00
N ASP A 111 -6.67 -6.41 -21.41
CA ASP A 111 -5.71 -5.33 -21.71
C ASP A 111 -4.36 -5.47 -20.98
N TYR A 112 -4.20 -6.46 -20.09
CA TYR A 112 -3.05 -6.57 -19.20
C TYR A 112 -2.33 -7.89 -19.39
N PRO A 113 -1.10 -7.91 -19.96
CA PRO A 113 -0.32 -9.13 -20.11
C PRO A 113 0.14 -9.67 -18.76
N GLU A 114 0.22 -10.99 -18.63
CA GLU A 114 0.73 -11.64 -17.41
C GLU A 114 2.25 -11.45 -17.27
N ARG A 115 2.97 -11.47 -18.41
CA ARG A 115 4.44 -11.38 -18.48
C ARG A 115 4.88 -10.31 -19.47
N ASP A 116 6.14 -9.89 -19.36
CA ASP A 116 6.79 -8.97 -20.32
C ASP A 116 7.27 -9.75 -21.56
N GLU A 117 6.35 -10.35 -22.28
CA GLU A 117 6.61 -11.12 -23.50
C GLU A 117 5.59 -10.72 -24.57
N LYS A 118 5.99 -10.76 -25.86
CA LYS A 118 5.13 -10.30 -26.97
C LYS A 118 3.84 -11.13 -27.13
N GLU A 119 3.90 -12.40 -26.75
CA GLU A 119 2.78 -13.36 -26.86
C GLU A 119 2.28 -13.78 -25.46
N SER A 120 2.42 -12.89 -24.47
CA SER A 120 1.93 -13.17 -23.13
C SER A 120 0.42 -13.28 -23.10
N LEU A 121 -0.07 -14.28 -22.39
CA LEU A 121 -1.50 -14.38 -22.06
C LEU A 121 -1.91 -13.18 -21.20
N PRO A 122 -3.18 -12.78 -21.25
CA PRO A 122 -3.74 -11.80 -20.32
C PRO A 122 -3.64 -12.29 -18.86
N VAL A 123 -3.54 -11.33 -17.93
CA VAL A 123 -3.59 -11.64 -16.49
C VAL A 123 -4.91 -12.32 -16.15
N MET A 124 -4.82 -13.46 -15.48
CA MET A 124 -5.95 -14.16 -14.90
C MET A 124 -5.88 -14.08 -13.39
N LEU A 125 -6.94 -13.60 -12.78
CA LEU A 125 -7.17 -13.66 -11.34
C LEU A 125 -7.94 -14.95 -11.07
N ASP A 126 -7.30 -15.90 -10.39
CA ASP A 126 -7.87 -17.22 -10.11
C ASP A 126 -8.49 -17.26 -8.71
N PHE A 127 -9.76 -17.60 -8.64
CA PHE A 127 -10.55 -17.75 -7.42
C PHE A 127 -11.07 -19.19 -7.25
N SER A 128 -10.47 -20.16 -7.95
CA SER A 128 -10.88 -21.56 -7.87
C SER A 128 -10.79 -22.15 -6.46
N GLY A 129 -9.89 -21.61 -5.61
CA GLY A 129 -9.77 -22.01 -4.21
C GLY A 129 -10.89 -21.49 -3.29
N ALA A 130 -11.50 -20.35 -3.62
CA ALA A 130 -12.64 -19.74 -2.94
C ALA A 130 -13.31 -18.77 -3.90
N THR A 131 -14.41 -19.22 -4.51
CA THR A 131 -15.17 -18.50 -5.54
C THR A 131 -15.55 -17.09 -5.06
N ALA A 132 -15.21 -16.08 -5.84
CA ALA A 132 -15.58 -14.71 -5.52
C ALA A 132 -17.12 -14.56 -5.57
N LEU A 133 -17.68 -13.76 -4.69
CA LEU A 133 -19.11 -13.58 -4.45
C LEU A 133 -19.80 -14.81 -3.84
N ALA A 134 -19.07 -15.86 -3.42
CA ALA A 134 -19.67 -16.93 -2.64
C ALA A 134 -20.18 -16.42 -1.30
N TYR A 135 -21.31 -16.98 -0.88
CA TYR A 135 -21.83 -16.72 0.46
C TYR A 135 -21.21 -17.66 1.50
N GLU A 136 -21.10 -17.15 2.71
CA GLU A 136 -20.86 -17.95 3.91
C GLU A 136 -21.92 -17.61 4.98
N GLY A 137 -22.10 -18.53 5.92
CA GLY A 137 -23.02 -18.34 7.05
C GLY A 137 -24.47 -18.76 6.80
N LEU A 138 -24.82 -19.20 5.58
CA LEU A 138 -26.15 -19.75 5.26
C LEU A 138 -26.00 -21.13 4.62
N ALA A 139 -26.65 -22.12 5.21
CA ALA A 139 -26.67 -23.49 4.69
C ALA A 139 -27.32 -23.53 3.30
N GLY A 140 -26.70 -24.27 2.38
CA GLY A 140 -27.26 -24.53 1.04
C GLY A 140 -26.85 -23.54 -0.06
N ILE A 141 -26.11 -22.45 0.24
CA ILE A 141 -25.55 -21.54 -0.77
C ILE A 141 -24.05 -21.24 -0.57
N GLY A 142 -23.36 -22.05 0.24
CA GLY A 142 -21.92 -21.94 0.45
C GLY A 142 -21.11 -22.27 -0.80
N ALA A 143 -19.82 -22.00 -0.76
CA ALA A 143 -18.88 -22.14 -1.89
C ALA A 143 -18.82 -23.56 -2.53
N SER A 144 -19.20 -24.61 -1.79
CA SER A 144 -19.25 -25.99 -2.27
C SER A 144 -20.65 -26.44 -2.76
N GLU A 145 -21.64 -25.59 -2.61
CA GLU A 145 -23.02 -25.92 -2.96
C GLU A 145 -23.30 -25.68 -4.43
N SER A 146 -23.97 -26.63 -5.09
CA SER A 146 -24.34 -26.48 -6.49
C SER A 146 -25.65 -25.73 -6.66
N LEU A 147 -25.64 -24.73 -7.54
CA LEU A 147 -26.79 -23.96 -7.98
C LEU A 147 -27.08 -24.24 -9.47
N GLY A 148 -28.35 -24.14 -9.85
CA GLY A 148 -28.70 -24.07 -11.27
C GLY A 148 -28.07 -22.83 -11.90
N ILE A 149 -27.63 -22.93 -13.14
CA ILE A 149 -26.99 -21.82 -13.87
C ILE A 149 -27.65 -21.65 -15.24
N GLN A 150 -27.99 -20.42 -15.59
CA GLN A 150 -28.57 -20.08 -16.88
C GLN A 150 -27.97 -18.75 -17.37
N THR A 151 -27.49 -18.75 -18.61
CA THR A 151 -27.00 -17.53 -19.27
C THR A 151 -28.15 -16.87 -20.04
N SER A 152 -28.26 -15.56 -20.00
CA SER A 152 -29.23 -14.78 -20.79
C SER A 152 -28.92 -14.87 -22.30
N ASP A 153 -29.94 -14.66 -23.12
CA ASP A 153 -29.81 -14.76 -24.60
C ASP A 153 -28.84 -13.70 -25.18
N ASP A 154 -28.66 -12.58 -24.51
CA ASP A 154 -27.73 -11.53 -24.91
C ASP A 154 -26.27 -11.78 -24.44
N GLY A 155 -26.05 -12.86 -23.66
CA GLY A 155 -24.73 -13.22 -23.12
C GLY A 155 -24.19 -12.23 -22.10
N ARG A 156 -24.98 -11.28 -21.61
CA ARG A 156 -24.56 -10.24 -20.64
C ARG A 156 -24.92 -10.53 -19.21
N SER A 157 -25.75 -11.52 -18.95
CA SER A 157 -26.19 -11.88 -17.60
C SER A 157 -26.16 -13.40 -17.40
N VAL A 158 -25.86 -13.79 -16.17
CA VAL A 158 -25.98 -15.18 -15.71
C VAL A 158 -26.86 -15.17 -14.47
N VAL A 159 -27.83 -16.09 -14.45
CA VAL A 159 -28.73 -16.32 -13.32
C VAL A 159 -28.36 -17.63 -12.66
N PHE A 160 -28.11 -17.60 -11.38
CA PHE A 160 -27.98 -18.76 -10.51
C PHE A 160 -29.28 -18.94 -9.72
N SER A 161 -29.73 -20.18 -9.57
CA SER A 161 -30.96 -20.45 -8.82
C SER A 161 -30.87 -21.73 -8.01
N LYS A 162 -31.54 -21.74 -6.86
CA LYS A 162 -31.72 -22.93 -6.02
C LYS A 162 -33.06 -22.85 -5.30
N VAL A 163 -33.78 -23.97 -5.27
CA VAL A 163 -35.01 -24.10 -4.54
C VAL A 163 -34.85 -25.25 -3.55
N TRP A 164 -35.24 -25.04 -2.31
CA TRP A 164 -35.19 -26.05 -1.26
C TRP A 164 -36.57 -26.70 -1.00
N LYS A 165 -36.56 -27.83 -0.31
CA LYS A 165 -37.76 -28.61 -0.01
C LYS A 165 -38.77 -27.88 0.87
N ASP A 166 -38.33 -26.88 1.62
CA ASP A 166 -39.18 -26.03 2.51
C ASP A 166 -39.80 -24.85 1.76
N GLU A 167 -39.76 -24.88 0.41
CA GLU A 167 -40.30 -23.84 -0.47
C GLU A 167 -39.58 -22.49 -0.36
N THR A 168 -38.35 -22.47 0.19
CA THR A 168 -37.46 -21.30 0.08
C THR A 168 -36.68 -21.37 -1.24
N ALA A 169 -36.35 -20.21 -1.80
CA ALA A 169 -35.61 -20.12 -3.05
C ALA A 169 -34.59 -18.98 -2.99
N PHE A 170 -33.46 -19.20 -3.63
CA PHE A 170 -32.41 -18.19 -3.86
C PHE A 170 -32.20 -18.02 -5.36
N GLU A 171 -32.10 -16.78 -5.77
CA GLU A 171 -31.79 -16.40 -7.14
C GLU A 171 -30.74 -15.29 -7.12
N ARG A 172 -29.66 -15.48 -7.88
CA ARG A 172 -28.62 -14.48 -8.09
C ARG A 172 -28.51 -14.15 -9.56
N THR A 173 -28.57 -12.87 -9.89
CA THR A 173 -28.30 -12.37 -11.24
C THR A 173 -27.01 -11.58 -11.24
N ILE A 174 -26.03 -11.98 -12.06
CA ILE A 174 -24.78 -11.24 -12.31
C ILE A 174 -24.84 -10.69 -13.73
N THR A 175 -24.72 -9.37 -13.86
CA THR A 175 -24.74 -8.67 -15.15
C THR A 175 -23.43 -7.94 -15.37
N ILE A 176 -22.82 -8.11 -16.56
CA ILE A 176 -21.58 -7.46 -16.96
C ILE A 176 -21.90 -6.17 -17.74
N GLY A 177 -21.27 -5.06 -17.33
CA GLY A 177 -21.29 -3.78 -18.06
C GLY A 177 -20.22 -3.70 -19.16
N ASP A 178 -19.97 -2.51 -19.69
CA ASP A 178 -18.97 -2.29 -20.75
C ASP A 178 -17.52 -2.17 -20.21
N GLY A 179 -17.34 -2.10 -18.90
CA GLY A 179 -16.04 -1.96 -18.24
C GLY A 179 -15.72 -3.10 -17.29
N TYR A 180 -15.22 -2.75 -16.11
CA TYR A 180 -14.81 -3.68 -15.06
C TYR A 180 -15.82 -3.77 -13.91
N LEU A 181 -16.96 -3.09 -14.01
CA LEU A 181 -18.00 -3.05 -12.99
C LEU A 181 -19.12 -4.01 -13.35
N LEU A 182 -19.48 -4.87 -12.40
CA LEU A 182 -20.60 -5.80 -12.47
C LEU A 182 -21.72 -5.32 -11.55
N THR A 183 -22.94 -5.60 -11.93
CA THR A 183 -24.12 -5.46 -11.08
C THR A 183 -24.60 -6.84 -10.64
N VAL A 184 -24.87 -7.00 -9.36
CA VAL A 184 -25.33 -8.26 -8.79
C VAL A 184 -26.59 -8.00 -7.98
N SER A 185 -27.62 -8.83 -8.22
CA SER A 185 -28.86 -8.86 -7.45
C SER A 185 -29.08 -10.25 -6.91
N ASP A 186 -29.22 -10.36 -5.59
CA ASP A 186 -29.48 -11.58 -4.86
C ASP A 186 -30.87 -11.52 -4.23
N ARG A 187 -31.75 -12.42 -4.65
CA ARG A 187 -33.13 -12.50 -4.20
C ARG A 187 -33.37 -13.76 -3.40
N PHE A 188 -33.86 -13.58 -2.16
CA PHE A 188 -34.25 -14.62 -1.24
C PHE A 188 -35.78 -14.65 -1.18
N VAL A 189 -36.42 -15.75 -1.56
CA VAL A 189 -37.87 -15.90 -1.60
C VAL A 189 -38.29 -16.98 -0.62
N ASN A 190 -39.19 -16.65 0.28
CA ASN A 190 -39.74 -17.60 1.23
C ASN A 190 -41.21 -17.86 0.89
N SER A 191 -41.47 -18.92 0.13
CA SER A 191 -42.83 -19.39 -0.17
C SER A 191 -43.34 -20.41 0.88
N GLY A 192 -42.48 -20.80 1.83
CA GLY A 192 -42.79 -21.72 2.90
C GLY A 192 -43.66 -21.10 4.01
N SER A 193 -43.93 -21.88 5.03
CA SER A 193 -44.76 -21.47 6.16
C SER A 193 -44.01 -20.96 7.37
N ASN A 194 -42.65 -21.12 7.40
CA ASN A 194 -41.80 -20.72 8.52
C ASN A 194 -40.92 -19.53 8.13
N PRO A 195 -40.60 -18.63 9.06
CA PRO A 195 -39.64 -17.56 8.80
C PRO A 195 -38.24 -18.10 8.41
N TRP A 196 -37.64 -17.54 7.38
CA TRP A 196 -36.28 -17.88 6.94
C TRP A 196 -35.26 -16.89 7.50
N ASN A 197 -34.37 -17.38 8.34
CA ASN A 197 -33.38 -16.54 9.01
C ASN A 197 -32.09 -16.46 8.19
N LEU A 198 -31.72 -15.25 7.75
CA LEU A 198 -30.49 -14.93 7.02
C LEU A 198 -29.38 -14.40 7.95
N SER A 199 -29.47 -14.62 9.27
CA SER A 199 -28.48 -14.16 10.23
C SER A 199 -27.10 -14.80 9.94
N GLY A 200 -26.04 -13.98 10.02
CA GLY A 200 -24.69 -14.44 9.79
C GLY A 200 -24.28 -14.50 8.32
N LEU A 201 -25.17 -14.07 7.42
CA LEU A 201 -24.86 -14.02 5.98
C LEU A 201 -23.71 -13.07 5.70
N ARG A 202 -22.71 -13.57 5.02
CA ARG A 202 -21.59 -12.76 4.53
C ARG A 202 -21.21 -13.15 3.10
N ILE A 203 -20.78 -12.17 2.32
CA ILE A 203 -20.34 -12.33 0.95
C ILE A 203 -18.87 -12.00 0.83
N LEU A 204 -18.11 -12.79 0.09
CA LEU A 204 -16.67 -12.67 -0.04
C LEU A 204 -16.27 -11.98 -1.35
N THR A 205 -15.22 -11.17 -1.30
CA THR A 205 -14.41 -10.92 -2.51
C THR A 205 -13.64 -12.19 -2.89
N GLY A 206 -13.12 -12.29 -4.09
CA GLY A 206 -12.15 -13.34 -4.40
C GLY A 206 -10.85 -13.14 -3.62
N HIS A 207 -10.10 -14.22 -3.40
CA HIS A 207 -8.77 -14.15 -2.82
C HIS A 207 -7.80 -13.48 -3.79
N MET A 208 -7.14 -12.42 -3.33
CA MET A 208 -6.15 -11.69 -4.10
C MET A 208 -4.75 -12.14 -3.73
N GLU A 209 -4.00 -12.67 -4.70
CA GLU A 209 -2.59 -13.03 -4.55
C GLU A 209 -1.67 -11.95 -5.13
N ASN A 210 -0.40 -11.97 -4.75
CA ASN A 210 0.61 -11.16 -5.43
C ASN A 210 0.87 -11.74 -6.83
N PRO A 211 1.07 -10.90 -7.87
CA PRO A 211 1.49 -11.36 -9.17
C PRO A 211 2.78 -12.20 -9.08
N ALA A 212 2.90 -13.24 -9.91
CA ALA A 212 4.00 -14.21 -9.85
C ALA A 212 5.39 -13.56 -10.02
N ASP A 213 5.51 -12.51 -10.80
CA ASP A 213 6.73 -11.71 -10.98
C ASP A 213 7.15 -10.96 -9.70
N MET A 214 6.23 -10.74 -8.76
CA MET A 214 6.48 -10.07 -7.49
C MET A 214 6.78 -11.02 -6.33
N VAL A 215 6.32 -12.25 -6.38
CA VAL A 215 6.62 -13.29 -5.37
C VAL A 215 8.13 -13.52 -5.27
N ALA A 216 8.86 -13.41 -6.39
CA ALA A 216 10.32 -13.52 -6.43
C ALA A 216 11.04 -12.35 -5.72
N GLN A 217 10.38 -11.22 -5.48
CA GLN A 217 10.95 -10.06 -4.79
C GLN A 217 10.65 -10.13 -3.29
N LYS A 218 11.38 -11.00 -2.57
CA LYS A 218 11.25 -11.17 -1.12
C LYS A 218 11.17 -9.84 -0.37
N GLY A 219 10.07 -9.60 0.35
CA GLY A 219 10.00 -8.56 1.40
C GLY A 219 9.03 -7.40 1.17
N ILE A 220 8.27 -7.32 0.06
CA ILE A 220 7.25 -6.30 -0.14
C ILE A 220 5.93 -6.98 -0.50
N SER A 221 5.23 -7.52 0.49
CA SER A 221 3.81 -7.85 0.30
C SER A 221 3.04 -6.55 0.11
N ILE A 222 2.31 -6.45 -1.02
CA ILE A 222 1.45 -5.30 -1.33
C ILE A 222 -0.02 -5.73 -1.26
N LEU A 223 -0.26 -6.91 -0.70
CA LEU A 223 -1.62 -7.36 -0.41
C LEU A 223 -2.25 -6.46 0.64
N GLY A 224 -3.49 -6.09 0.45
CA GLY A 224 -4.22 -5.24 1.36
C GLY A 224 -5.73 -5.36 1.20
N VAL A 225 -6.42 -5.06 2.29
CA VAL A 225 -7.86 -4.80 2.31
C VAL A 225 -8.06 -3.33 2.64
N ASP A 226 -8.96 -2.68 1.94
CA ASP A 226 -9.39 -1.33 2.26
C ASP A 226 -10.87 -1.32 2.55
N SER A 227 -11.30 -0.38 3.37
CA SER A 227 -12.71 -0.10 3.58
C SER A 227 -12.98 1.40 3.48
N PHE A 228 -14.04 1.76 2.80
CA PHE A 228 -14.52 3.12 2.70
C PHE A 228 -15.83 3.24 3.46
N THR A 229 -15.96 4.27 4.28
CA THR A 229 -17.14 4.47 5.13
C THR A 229 -18.10 5.47 4.51
N PRO A 230 -19.41 5.44 4.86
CA PRO A 230 -20.36 6.45 4.43
C PRO A 230 -19.98 7.89 4.86
N ALA A 231 -19.15 8.03 5.88
CA ALA A 231 -18.61 9.33 6.31
C ALA A 231 -17.48 9.85 5.38
N GLY A 232 -17.09 9.11 4.34
CA GLY A 232 -16.04 9.49 3.41
C GLY A 232 -14.61 9.16 3.89
N GLU A 233 -14.48 8.34 4.93
CA GLU A 233 -13.19 7.93 5.47
C GLU A 233 -12.71 6.64 4.83
N ILE A 234 -11.41 6.59 4.45
CA ILE A 234 -10.75 5.38 3.96
C ILE A 234 -9.86 4.77 5.03
N ASN A 235 -9.93 3.46 5.20
CA ASN A 235 -9.07 2.68 6.07
C ASN A 235 -8.28 1.66 5.25
N TYR A 236 -6.94 1.68 5.37
CA TYR A 236 -6.03 0.74 4.71
C TYR A 236 -5.57 -0.32 5.71
N TRP A 237 -6.18 -1.50 5.67
CA TRP A 237 -5.93 -2.58 6.64
C TRP A 237 -4.65 -3.36 6.32
N GLY A 238 -4.22 -3.41 5.07
CA GLY A 238 -2.99 -4.11 4.66
C GLY A 238 -1.75 -3.69 5.45
N ARG A 239 -1.63 -2.40 5.77
CA ARG A 239 -0.54 -1.88 6.62
C ARG A 239 -0.65 -2.31 8.08
N LYS A 240 -1.81 -2.76 8.51
CA LYS A 240 -2.12 -3.14 9.90
C LYS A 240 -2.21 -4.65 10.08
N LEU A 241 -2.20 -5.45 8.99
CA LEU A 241 -2.39 -6.90 9.07
C LEU A 241 -1.42 -7.57 10.03
N ASN A 242 -0.13 -7.28 9.98
CA ASN A 242 0.86 -7.78 10.93
C ASN A 242 0.55 -7.39 12.39
N LYS A 243 -0.14 -6.27 12.60
CA LYS A 243 -0.55 -5.82 13.93
C LYS A 243 -1.86 -6.48 14.37
N LEU A 244 -2.78 -6.71 13.43
CA LEU A 244 -4.06 -7.39 13.66
C LEU A 244 -3.85 -8.87 13.97
N TYR A 245 -2.97 -9.56 13.21
CA TYR A 245 -2.64 -10.96 13.44
C TYR A 245 -1.74 -11.20 14.66
N GLY A 246 -1.20 -10.14 15.25
CA GLY A 246 -0.34 -10.20 16.43
C GLY A 246 1.01 -10.90 16.18
N LYS A 247 1.78 -11.13 17.26
CA LYS A 247 2.98 -11.96 17.28
C LYS A 247 2.61 -13.46 17.44
N ALA A 248 1.51 -13.90 16.83
CA ALA A 248 1.07 -15.27 16.95
C ALA A 248 2.20 -16.21 16.46
N LYS A 249 2.47 -17.25 17.24
CA LYS A 249 3.33 -18.36 16.82
C LYS A 249 2.80 -18.91 15.50
N PRO A 250 3.67 -19.47 14.63
CA PRO A 250 3.23 -20.12 13.40
C PRO A 250 2.23 -21.24 13.76
N VAL A 251 0.98 -20.99 13.49
CA VAL A 251 -0.07 -22.00 13.49
C VAL A 251 -0.37 -22.30 12.04
N SER A 252 -0.62 -23.56 11.74
CA SER A 252 -0.96 -24.09 10.42
C SER A 252 -1.85 -23.15 9.61
N ILE A 253 -1.75 -23.28 8.30
CA ILE A 253 -2.42 -22.56 7.21
C ILE A 253 -3.95 -22.60 7.40
N ASP A 254 -4.48 -21.83 8.36
CA ASP A 254 -5.91 -21.72 8.54
C ASP A 254 -6.33 -20.29 8.19
N THR A 255 -7.34 -20.20 7.36
CA THR A 255 -8.03 -18.95 7.06
C THR A 255 -8.72 -18.49 8.34
N VAL A 256 -8.14 -17.52 9.04
CA VAL A 256 -8.75 -16.95 10.23
C VAL A 256 -9.37 -15.61 9.83
N PRO A 257 -10.70 -15.49 9.73
CA PRO A 257 -11.35 -14.22 9.52
C PRO A 257 -11.12 -13.32 10.74
N ILE A 258 -10.82 -12.06 10.50
CA ILE A 258 -10.78 -11.03 11.53
C ILE A 258 -11.99 -10.16 11.33
N ASP A 259 -12.97 -10.31 12.22
CA ASP A 259 -14.17 -9.50 12.18
C ASP A 259 -13.90 -8.11 12.75
N MET A 260 -14.19 -7.11 11.95
CA MET A 260 -14.08 -5.70 12.31
C MET A 260 -15.46 -5.20 12.74
N THR A 261 -15.91 -5.71 13.88
CA THR A 261 -17.24 -5.38 14.44
C THR A 261 -17.42 -3.88 14.62
N GLY A 262 -18.55 -3.35 14.14
CA GLY A 262 -18.91 -1.94 14.27
C GLY A 262 -18.37 -1.00 13.19
N VAL A 263 -17.59 -1.49 12.22
CA VAL A 263 -17.15 -0.68 11.08
C VAL A 263 -18.17 -0.82 9.95
N VAL A 264 -19.09 0.14 9.86
CA VAL A 264 -20.02 0.25 8.73
C VAL A 264 -19.26 0.74 7.50
N VAL A 265 -19.48 0.09 6.37
CA VAL A 265 -18.75 0.38 5.13
C VAL A 265 -19.70 0.70 3.98
N ASP A 266 -19.29 1.62 3.12
CA ASP A 266 -19.90 1.87 1.81
C ASP A 266 -19.36 0.87 0.78
N TRP A 267 -18.06 0.56 0.86
CA TRP A 267 -17.45 -0.52 0.10
C TRP A 267 -16.22 -1.11 0.79
N VAL A 268 -15.87 -2.33 0.41
CA VAL A 268 -14.63 -3.00 0.81
C VAL A 268 -13.86 -3.42 -0.42
N SER A 269 -12.53 -3.49 -0.30
CA SER A 269 -11.66 -3.97 -1.38
C SER A 269 -10.67 -5.01 -0.90
N ALA A 270 -10.35 -5.96 -1.78
CA ALA A 270 -9.15 -6.79 -1.70
C ALA A 270 -8.25 -6.43 -2.89
N LYS A 271 -6.96 -6.19 -2.63
CA LYS A 271 -6.05 -5.68 -3.66
C LYS A 271 -4.64 -6.24 -3.56
N ASN A 272 -3.97 -6.26 -4.71
CA ASN A 272 -2.53 -6.39 -4.80
C ASN A 272 -1.91 -5.07 -5.33
N LYS A 273 -0.70 -5.11 -5.83
CA LYS A 273 -0.02 -3.91 -6.35
C LYS A 273 -0.76 -3.26 -7.52
N PHE A 274 -1.28 -4.06 -8.44
CA PHE A 274 -1.79 -3.60 -9.74
C PHE A 274 -3.28 -3.77 -9.93
N PHE A 275 -3.91 -4.71 -9.21
CA PHE A 275 -5.30 -5.08 -9.39
C PHE A 275 -6.07 -4.97 -8.08
N THR A 276 -7.36 -4.77 -8.19
CA THR A 276 -8.27 -4.68 -7.04
C THR A 276 -9.62 -5.27 -7.38
N GLN A 277 -10.25 -5.77 -6.35
CA GLN A 277 -11.66 -6.11 -6.30
C GLN A 277 -12.32 -5.18 -5.30
N ILE A 278 -13.49 -4.62 -5.64
CA ILE A 278 -14.23 -3.74 -4.76
C ILE A 278 -15.67 -4.23 -4.73
N LEU A 279 -16.15 -4.54 -3.55
CA LEU A 279 -17.53 -4.99 -3.29
C LEU A 279 -18.26 -3.85 -2.58
N ARG A 280 -19.34 -3.35 -3.19
CA ARG A 280 -20.12 -2.23 -2.71
C ARG A 280 -21.61 -2.62 -2.63
N PRO A 281 -22.18 -2.75 -1.43
CA PRO A 281 -23.62 -2.90 -1.27
C PRO A 281 -24.34 -1.59 -1.65
N GLU A 282 -25.54 -1.66 -2.18
CA GLU A 282 -26.34 -0.45 -2.45
C GLU A 282 -26.77 0.24 -1.15
N GLU A 283 -27.06 -0.54 -0.13
CA GLU A 283 -27.32 -0.03 1.20
C GLU A 283 -26.08 -0.15 2.10
N SER A 284 -25.64 0.96 2.70
CA SER A 284 -24.42 1.03 3.52
C SER A 284 -24.63 0.41 4.92
N ILE A 285 -25.14 -0.82 5.01
CA ILE A 285 -25.49 -1.47 6.27
C ILE A 285 -24.58 -2.66 6.62
N ALA A 286 -23.62 -2.96 5.78
CA ALA A 286 -22.71 -4.08 5.97
C ALA A 286 -21.48 -3.70 6.83
N THR A 287 -20.92 -4.69 7.51
CA THR A 287 -19.67 -4.56 8.26
C THR A 287 -18.56 -5.38 7.62
N LEU A 288 -17.31 -5.00 7.88
CA LEU A 288 -16.13 -5.61 7.27
C LEU A 288 -15.65 -6.84 8.04
N SER A 289 -15.29 -7.91 7.31
CA SER A 289 -14.34 -8.93 7.77
C SER A 289 -13.13 -8.99 6.84
N VAL A 290 -11.96 -9.27 7.38
CA VAL A 290 -10.71 -9.49 6.65
C VAL A 290 -10.31 -10.96 6.75
N LEU A 291 -10.08 -11.58 5.61
CA LEU A 291 -9.65 -12.97 5.50
C LEU A 291 -8.25 -13.00 4.89
N SER A 292 -7.36 -13.83 5.40
CA SER A 292 -6.09 -14.11 4.74
C SER A 292 -5.59 -15.51 5.05
N THR A 293 -4.98 -16.15 4.08
CA THR A 293 -4.15 -17.33 4.33
C THR A 293 -2.76 -16.87 4.75
N ARG A 294 -2.18 -17.57 5.73
CA ARG A 294 -0.89 -17.22 6.30
C ARG A 294 0.17 -18.20 5.80
N GLU A 295 1.25 -17.66 5.28
CA GLU A 295 2.50 -18.39 5.12
C GLU A 295 3.52 -17.89 6.14
N THR A 296 4.29 -18.81 6.73
CA THR A 296 5.46 -18.45 7.56
C THR A 296 6.69 -18.34 6.67
N GLU A 297 7.21 -17.13 6.52
CA GLU A 297 8.50 -16.90 5.90
C GLU A 297 9.51 -16.48 6.98
N GLY A 298 10.35 -17.40 7.42
CA GLY A 298 11.38 -17.13 8.42
C GLY A 298 10.81 -16.72 9.78
N LYS A 299 11.09 -15.49 10.22
CA LYS A 299 10.63 -14.93 11.52
C LYS A 299 9.32 -14.14 11.44
N GLY A 300 8.70 -14.02 10.26
CA GLY A 300 7.49 -13.24 10.02
C GLY A 300 6.36 -14.06 9.44
N ILE A 301 5.12 -13.65 9.68
CA ILE A 301 3.92 -14.19 9.03
C ILE A 301 3.64 -13.28 7.83
N VAL A 302 3.72 -13.83 6.63
CA VAL A 302 3.39 -13.13 5.38
C VAL A 302 2.11 -13.74 4.83
N PRO A 303 1.06 -12.97 4.56
CA PRO A 303 -0.14 -13.49 3.92
C PRO A 303 0.19 -13.94 2.49
N LYS A 304 -0.20 -15.17 2.13
CA LYS A 304 -0.11 -15.68 0.77
C LYS A 304 -1.11 -14.97 -0.12
N ASP A 305 -2.33 -14.90 0.35
CA ASP A 305 -3.44 -14.21 -0.30
C ASP A 305 -4.24 -13.40 0.73
N ILE A 306 -5.20 -12.62 0.25
CA ILE A 306 -6.09 -11.82 1.08
C ILE A 306 -7.45 -11.66 0.41
N ALA A 307 -8.51 -11.76 1.19
CA ALA A 307 -9.87 -11.44 0.78
C ALA A 307 -10.54 -10.51 1.80
N ALA A 308 -11.58 -9.84 1.38
CA ALA A 308 -12.50 -9.11 2.25
C ALA A 308 -13.88 -9.78 2.20
N ALA A 309 -14.65 -9.65 3.28
CA ALA A 309 -16.02 -10.05 3.31
C ALA A 309 -16.90 -8.92 3.83
N LEU A 310 -18.12 -8.83 3.31
CA LEU A 310 -19.18 -8.00 3.86
C LEU A 310 -20.10 -8.87 4.71
N ASN A 311 -20.27 -8.50 5.97
CA ASN A 311 -21.25 -9.12 6.87
C ASN A 311 -22.52 -8.29 6.83
N PHE A 312 -23.61 -8.89 6.40
CA PHE A 312 -24.90 -8.23 6.37
C PHE A 312 -25.56 -8.23 7.76
N LYS A 313 -26.47 -7.28 7.98
CA LYS A 313 -27.31 -7.30 9.18
C LYS A 313 -28.16 -8.57 9.19
N PRO A 314 -28.42 -9.13 10.37
CA PRO A 314 -29.38 -10.19 10.50
C PRO A 314 -30.74 -9.78 9.92
N GLU A 315 -31.23 -10.55 8.98
CA GLU A 315 -32.52 -10.34 8.33
C GLU A 315 -33.36 -11.62 8.45
N VAL A 316 -34.66 -11.46 8.54
CA VAL A 316 -35.61 -12.56 8.56
C VAL A 316 -36.61 -12.37 7.44
N VAL A 317 -36.69 -13.33 6.55
CA VAL A 317 -37.66 -13.34 5.45
C VAL A 317 -38.93 -14.08 5.94
N GLU A 318 -39.97 -13.33 6.22
CA GLU A 318 -41.23 -13.89 6.68
C GLU A 318 -41.88 -14.80 5.64
N ALA A 319 -42.81 -15.68 6.08
CA ALA A 319 -43.56 -16.55 5.20
C ALA A 319 -44.32 -15.75 4.12
N GLY A 320 -44.16 -16.13 2.85
CA GLY A 320 -44.72 -15.43 1.70
C GLY A 320 -44.00 -14.13 1.29
N ALA A 321 -42.88 -13.78 1.93
CA ALA A 321 -42.13 -12.58 1.65
C ALA A 321 -40.88 -12.88 0.79
N SER A 322 -40.25 -11.82 0.28
CA SER A 322 -38.93 -11.88 -0.37
C SER A 322 -38.04 -10.75 0.12
N HIS A 323 -36.75 -11.00 0.16
CA HIS A 323 -35.72 -10.03 0.48
C HIS A 323 -34.70 -9.96 -0.67
N GLU A 324 -34.29 -8.76 -1.04
CA GLU A 324 -33.36 -8.54 -2.15
C GLU A 324 -32.15 -7.75 -1.67
N ILE A 325 -30.95 -8.21 -2.06
CA ILE A 325 -29.69 -7.57 -1.75
C ILE A 325 -29.03 -7.20 -3.08
N ASN A 326 -28.89 -5.91 -3.34
CA ASN A 326 -28.26 -5.38 -4.52
C ASN A 326 -26.86 -4.84 -4.18
N TYR A 327 -25.89 -5.16 -5.02
CA TYR A 327 -24.53 -4.66 -4.87
C TYR A 327 -23.79 -4.60 -6.21
N SER A 328 -22.79 -3.76 -6.26
CA SER A 328 -21.87 -3.68 -7.38
C SER A 328 -20.52 -4.31 -7.02
N TYR A 329 -19.91 -4.95 -8.00
CA TYR A 329 -18.63 -5.59 -7.85
C TYR A 329 -17.69 -5.12 -8.97
N PHE A 330 -16.63 -4.41 -8.58
CA PHE A 330 -15.55 -4.03 -9.49
C PHE A 330 -14.42 -5.06 -9.41
N ILE A 331 -13.95 -5.52 -10.56
CA ILE A 331 -12.79 -6.39 -10.65
C ILE A 331 -11.91 -5.94 -11.82
N GLY A 332 -10.74 -5.38 -11.52
CA GLY A 332 -9.95 -4.78 -12.58
C GLY A 332 -8.66 -4.12 -12.12
N PRO A 333 -8.05 -3.32 -13.01
CA PRO A 333 -6.78 -2.65 -12.76
C PRO A 333 -6.92 -1.50 -11.78
N LYS A 334 -5.90 -1.31 -10.95
CA LYS A 334 -5.75 -0.12 -10.11
C LYS A 334 -5.28 1.07 -10.96
N LYS A 335 -6.10 1.49 -11.91
CA LYS A 335 -5.87 2.64 -12.76
C LYS A 335 -6.78 3.80 -12.33
N TYR A 336 -6.17 4.94 -12.01
CA TYR A 336 -6.89 6.08 -11.42
C TYR A 336 -8.09 6.52 -12.24
N SER A 337 -7.94 6.65 -13.58
CA SER A 337 -9.02 7.08 -14.47
C SER A 337 -10.20 6.11 -14.48
N ILE A 338 -9.92 4.79 -14.54
CA ILE A 338 -10.96 3.75 -14.55
C ILE A 338 -11.70 3.73 -13.22
N LEU A 339 -10.97 3.76 -12.09
CA LEU A 339 -11.57 3.77 -10.77
C LEU A 339 -12.39 5.03 -10.49
N GLN A 340 -11.94 6.18 -10.98
CA GLN A 340 -12.68 7.44 -10.88
C GLN A 340 -13.96 7.41 -11.71
N GLU A 341 -13.91 6.87 -12.93
CA GLU A 341 -15.04 6.71 -13.83
C GLU A 341 -16.09 5.73 -13.28
N SER A 342 -15.64 4.67 -12.57
CA SER A 342 -16.53 3.73 -11.87
C SER A 342 -17.29 4.37 -10.70
N GLY A 343 -16.88 5.54 -10.22
CA GLY A 343 -17.57 6.32 -9.20
C GLY A 343 -17.33 5.84 -7.77
N TYR A 344 -18.19 6.27 -6.85
CA TYR A 344 -18.20 5.88 -5.43
C TYR A 344 -16.87 6.03 -4.69
N SER A 345 -16.00 6.95 -5.15
CA SER A 345 -14.66 7.17 -4.58
C SER A 345 -13.77 5.92 -4.63
N MET A 346 -13.97 5.03 -5.60
CA MET A 346 -13.18 3.79 -5.74
C MET A 346 -11.70 4.07 -6.00
N GLU A 347 -11.35 5.24 -6.56
CA GLU A 347 -9.96 5.67 -6.77
C GLU A 347 -9.16 5.81 -5.47
N LYS A 348 -9.81 5.86 -4.32
CA LYS A 348 -9.14 5.92 -3.01
C LYS A 348 -8.33 4.65 -2.68
N VAL A 349 -8.60 3.51 -3.34
CA VAL A 349 -7.75 2.30 -3.24
C VAL A 349 -6.32 2.53 -3.73
N MET A 350 -6.06 3.61 -4.50
CA MET A 350 -4.71 4.01 -4.95
C MET A 350 -3.82 4.53 -3.81
N GLU A 351 -4.35 4.68 -2.61
CA GLU A 351 -3.63 5.18 -1.44
C GLU A 351 -3.02 6.59 -1.64
N PHE A 352 -3.72 7.47 -2.35
CA PHE A 352 -3.26 8.84 -2.55
C PHE A 352 -3.47 9.73 -1.32
N GLU A 353 -4.15 9.22 -0.30
CA GLU A 353 -4.23 9.87 1.00
C GLU A 353 -3.10 9.39 1.93
N THR A 354 -2.58 10.31 2.73
CA THR A 354 -1.58 10.01 3.76
C THR A 354 -2.30 9.77 5.08
N ILE A 355 -2.05 8.63 5.72
CA ILE A 355 -2.68 8.27 6.99
C ILE A 355 -1.69 8.46 8.15
N GLY A 356 -2.21 8.83 9.32
CA GLY A 356 -1.45 8.99 10.55
C GLY A 356 -0.91 10.40 10.74
N ALA A 357 0.30 10.53 11.31
CA ALA A 357 0.87 11.82 11.72
C ALA A 357 1.01 12.86 10.59
N PHE A 358 0.97 12.44 9.33
CA PHE A 358 1.08 13.33 8.17
C PHE A 358 -0.25 13.59 7.45
N SER A 359 -1.39 13.12 7.99
CA SER A 359 -2.71 13.32 7.38
C SER A 359 -3.07 14.80 7.23
N PHE A 360 -2.54 15.67 8.09
CA PHE A 360 -2.70 17.12 7.97
C PHE A 360 -2.13 17.71 6.66
N MET A 361 -1.30 16.94 5.94
CA MET A 361 -0.76 17.35 4.63
C MET A 361 -1.61 16.86 3.45
N ASN A 362 -2.71 16.13 3.65
CA ASN A 362 -3.51 15.56 2.57
C ASN A 362 -4.06 16.64 1.63
N TRP A 363 -4.44 17.81 2.17
CA TRP A 363 -4.87 18.95 1.36
C TRP A 363 -3.86 19.36 0.28
N LEU A 364 -2.57 19.08 0.49
CA LEU A 364 -1.48 19.35 -0.45
C LEU A 364 -1.05 18.09 -1.21
N MET A 365 -0.96 16.94 -0.52
CA MET A 365 -0.40 15.71 -1.07
C MET A 365 -1.32 15.02 -2.07
N GLU A 366 -2.61 15.00 -1.80
CA GLU A 366 -3.57 14.35 -2.69
C GLU A 366 -3.68 15.06 -4.05
N PRO A 367 -3.90 16.40 -4.12
CA PRO A 367 -3.87 17.11 -5.39
C PRO A 367 -2.53 17.02 -6.12
N ALA A 368 -1.40 17.03 -5.36
CA ALA A 368 -0.08 16.88 -5.96
C ALA A 368 0.09 15.51 -6.64
N ARG A 369 -0.34 14.42 -6.00
CA ARG A 369 -0.27 13.07 -6.58
C ARG A 369 -1.14 12.93 -7.83
N LYS A 370 -2.37 13.45 -7.79
CA LYS A 370 -3.29 13.49 -8.94
C LYS A 370 -2.68 14.27 -10.11
N SER A 371 -2.13 15.45 -9.84
CA SER A 371 -1.48 16.30 -10.86
C SER A 371 -0.23 15.66 -11.44
N LEU A 372 0.59 14.99 -10.61
CA LEU A 372 1.79 14.28 -11.07
C LEU A 372 1.42 13.10 -11.97
N LEU A 373 0.42 12.29 -11.60
CA LEU A 373 -0.06 11.19 -12.41
C LEU A 373 -0.65 11.68 -13.74
N TRP A 374 -1.48 12.73 -13.69
CA TRP A 374 -2.05 13.35 -14.89
C TRP A 374 -0.94 13.86 -15.82
N THR A 375 0.07 14.57 -15.29
CA THR A 375 1.19 15.10 -16.07
C THR A 375 2.03 13.96 -16.66
N LEU A 376 2.25 12.89 -15.91
CA LEU A 376 2.96 11.70 -16.38
C LEU A 376 2.24 11.09 -17.60
N ASN A 377 0.92 10.89 -17.48
CA ASN A 377 0.11 10.32 -18.55
C ASN A 377 -0.01 11.26 -19.76
N LEU A 378 -0.08 12.58 -19.53
CA LEU A 378 -0.04 13.58 -20.60
C LEU A 378 1.26 13.47 -21.42
N PHE A 379 2.41 13.42 -20.75
CA PHE A 379 3.69 13.26 -21.44
C PHE A 379 3.79 11.90 -22.14
N HIS A 380 3.32 10.83 -21.50
CA HIS A 380 3.28 9.52 -22.16
C HIS A 380 2.43 9.55 -23.44
N GLY A 381 1.29 10.22 -23.43
CA GLY A 381 0.45 10.40 -24.63
C GLY A 381 1.20 11.08 -25.78
N MET A 382 2.13 12.01 -25.47
CA MET A 382 2.96 12.72 -26.46
C MET A 382 4.12 11.88 -26.98
N VAL A 383 4.87 11.20 -26.09
CA VAL A 383 6.14 10.53 -26.42
C VAL A 383 6.06 9.01 -26.48
N ARG A 384 4.95 8.43 -26.03
CA ARG A 384 4.67 6.98 -25.99
C ARG A 384 5.73 6.13 -25.30
N ASN A 385 6.46 6.74 -24.34
CA ASN A 385 7.47 6.07 -23.52
C ASN A 385 7.46 6.64 -22.10
N TYR A 386 7.19 5.81 -21.10
CA TYR A 386 7.08 6.25 -19.70
C TYR A 386 8.42 6.69 -19.11
N GLY A 387 9.56 6.13 -19.54
CA GLY A 387 10.88 6.57 -19.11
C GLY A 387 11.15 8.02 -19.53
N ILE A 388 10.85 8.37 -20.78
CA ILE A 388 10.93 9.75 -21.28
C ILE A 388 9.92 10.64 -20.56
N ALA A 389 8.70 10.15 -20.32
CA ALA A 389 7.67 10.89 -19.60
C ALA A 389 8.12 11.23 -18.17
N ILE A 390 8.80 10.31 -17.47
CA ILE A 390 9.39 10.55 -16.13
C ILE A 390 10.48 11.63 -16.21
N ILE A 391 11.32 11.61 -17.24
CA ILE A 391 12.37 12.64 -17.45
C ILE A 391 11.72 14.00 -17.67
N LEU A 392 10.70 14.11 -18.53
CA LEU A 392 9.97 15.36 -18.79
C LEU A 392 9.24 15.85 -17.52
N LEU A 393 8.59 14.96 -16.80
CA LEU A 393 7.96 15.26 -15.51
C LEU A 393 9.00 15.83 -14.52
N THR A 394 10.18 15.22 -14.44
CA THR A 394 11.28 15.68 -13.59
C THR A 394 11.72 17.09 -13.98
N LEU A 395 11.80 17.38 -15.28
CA LEU A 395 12.14 18.70 -15.80
C LEU A 395 11.10 19.76 -15.39
N VAL A 396 9.80 19.45 -15.53
CA VAL A 396 8.71 20.36 -15.11
C VAL A 396 8.78 20.64 -13.62
N VAL A 397 8.92 19.60 -12.80
CA VAL A 397 9.07 19.75 -11.34
C VAL A 397 10.29 20.64 -11.01
N ARG A 398 11.40 20.45 -11.70
CA ARG A 398 12.61 21.28 -11.52
C ARG A 398 12.41 22.72 -11.92
N ILE A 399 11.71 22.99 -13.02
CA ILE A 399 11.38 24.36 -13.46
C ILE A 399 10.46 25.03 -12.43
N LEU A 400 9.46 24.33 -11.95
CA LEU A 400 8.51 24.83 -10.94
C LEU A 400 9.24 25.25 -9.65
N PHE A 401 10.18 24.45 -9.18
CA PHE A 401 10.95 24.73 -7.96
C PHE A 401 12.24 25.52 -8.20
N TRP A 402 12.52 25.93 -9.45
CA TRP A 402 13.70 26.73 -9.80
C TRP A 402 13.87 28.00 -8.94
N PRO A 403 12.84 28.87 -8.76
CA PRO A 403 13.03 30.11 -8.01
C PRO A 403 13.43 29.85 -6.56
N LEU A 404 12.93 28.77 -5.96
CA LEU A 404 13.24 28.39 -4.60
C LEU A 404 14.66 27.83 -4.47
N THR A 405 15.05 26.93 -5.38
CA THR A 405 16.41 26.36 -5.42
C THR A 405 17.45 27.41 -5.75
N HIS A 406 17.12 28.40 -6.57
CA HIS A 406 17.99 29.54 -6.87
C HIS A 406 18.29 30.38 -5.61
N LYS A 407 17.25 30.79 -4.87
CA LYS A 407 17.41 31.56 -3.61
C LYS A 407 18.21 30.79 -2.57
N SER A 408 17.99 29.48 -2.45
CA SER A 408 18.76 28.64 -1.54
C SER A 408 20.24 28.59 -1.91
N THR A 409 20.55 28.42 -3.20
CA THR A 409 21.94 28.37 -3.66
C THR A 409 22.65 29.73 -3.49
N GLU A 410 21.94 30.83 -3.67
CA GLU A 410 22.45 32.17 -3.39
C GLU A 410 22.76 32.34 -1.91
N SER A 411 21.86 31.89 -1.02
CA SER A 411 22.11 31.90 0.42
C SER A 411 23.35 31.09 0.82
N MET A 412 23.54 29.90 0.22
CA MET A 412 24.76 29.10 0.45
C MET A 412 26.03 29.79 -0.03
N LYS A 413 25.96 30.49 -1.15
CA LYS A 413 27.10 31.24 -1.68
C LYS A 413 27.48 32.40 -0.74
N ARG A 414 26.51 33.18 -0.28
CA ARG A 414 26.71 34.22 0.74
C ARG A 414 27.30 33.66 2.06
N MET A 415 26.86 32.44 2.44
CA MET A 415 27.45 31.74 3.57
C MET A 415 28.95 31.44 3.37
N GLN A 416 29.36 31.04 2.15
CA GLN A 416 30.76 30.82 1.84
C GLN A 416 31.60 32.11 1.89
N GLU A 417 31.04 33.23 1.45
CA GLU A 417 31.74 34.52 1.45
C GLU A 417 32.13 34.99 2.85
N ILE A 418 31.31 34.66 3.87
CA ILE A 418 31.57 35.00 5.27
C ILE A 418 32.38 33.93 6.05
N GLN A 419 32.75 32.81 5.39
CA GLN A 419 33.53 31.74 6.04
C GLN A 419 34.85 32.23 6.68
N PRO A 420 35.66 33.09 6.04
CA PRO A 420 36.90 33.57 6.67
C PRO A 420 36.62 34.35 7.97
N GLU A 421 35.54 35.15 8.01
CA GLU A 421 35.16 35.88 9.22
C GLU A 421 34.71 34.90 10.34
N ILE A 422 33.98 33.86 10.01
CA ILE A 422 33.59 32.81 10.97
C ILE A 422 34.82 32.07 11.52
N LYS A 423 35.82 31.75 10.67
CA LYS A 423 37.09 31.15 11.12
C LYS A 423 37.85 32.04 12.05
N ALA A 424 37.89 33.36 11.81
CA ALA A 424 38.49 34.33 12.72
C ALA A 424 37.78 34.38 14.07
N LEU A 425 36.43 34.35 14.12
CA LEU A 425 35.69 34.25 15.34
C LEU A 425 35.96 32.94 16.11
N GLN A 426 36.08 31.83 15.42
CA GLN A 426 36.46 30.53 16.00
C GLN A 426 37.84 30.55 16.66
N ALA A 427 38.82 31.14 15.97
CA ALA A 427 40.14 31.29 16.54
C ALA A 427 40.13 32.19 17.80
N LYS A 428 39.33 33.28 17.75
CA LYS A 428 39.26 34.27 18.84
C LYS A 428 38.53 33.74 20.10
N TYR A 429 37.50 32.94 19.91
CA TYR A 429 36.61 32.47 21.00
C TYR A 429 36.68 30.95 21.21
N LYS A 430 37.83 30.32 20.94
CA LYS A 430 38.03 28.87 21.01
C LYS A 430 37.68 28.28 22.39
N GLU A 431 37.97 29.01 23.47
CA GLU A 431 37.74 28.57 24.86
C GLU A 431 36.35 28.92 25.40
N THR A 432 35.57 29.70 24.66
CA THR A 432 34.24 30.17 25.09
C THR A 432 33.16 29.87 24.07
N PRO A 433 32.65 28.60 23.99
CA PRO A 433 31.70 28.16 22.97
C PRO A 433 30.41 28.98 22.92
N GLN A 434 29.89 29.39 24.06
CA GLN A 434 28.68 30.21 24.16
C GLN A 434 28.87 31.59 23.49
N LYS A 435 30.04 32.23 23.72
CA LYS A 435 30.36 33.53 23.13
C LYS A 435 30.61 33.41 21.64
N LEU A 436 31.26 32.32 21.19
CA LEU A 436 31.41 31.99 19.79
C LEU A 436 30.05 31.87 19.07
N GLN A 437 29.09 31.16 19.66
CA GLN A 437 27.76 31.02 19.11
C GLN A 437 27.03 32.37 18.99
N GLN A 438 27.12 33.21 20.04
CA GLN A 438 26.49 34.52 20.02
C GLN A 438 27.08 35.44 18.95
N GLU A 439 28.42 35.52 18.85
CA GLU A 439 29.09 36.37 17.85
C GLU A 439 28.89 35.83 16.42
N THR A 440 28.84 34.52 16.24
CA THR A 440 28.50 33.90 14.93
C THR A 440 27.05 34.24 14.51
N MET A 441 26.10 34.21 15.47
CA MET A 441 24.72 34.61 15.18
C MET A 441 24.56 36.09 14.88
N LYS A 442 25.37 36.96 15.52
CA LYS A 442 25.44 38.41 15.22
C LYS A 442 25.97 38.61 13.80
N LEU A 443 27.06 37.94 13.45
CA LEU A 443 27.64 37.99 12.09
C LEU A 443 26.64 37.59 11.02
N TYR A 444 25.87 36.51 11.24
CA TYR A 444 24.80 36.10 10.29
C TYR A 444 23.73 37.18 10.14
N LYS A 445 23.35 37.87 11.23
CA LYS A 445 22.36 38.95 11.17
C LYS A 445 22.91 40.18 10.46
N GLU A 446 24.15 40.58 10.77
CA GLU A 446 24.83 41.75 10.16
C GLU A 446 24.99 41.55 8.63
N LYS A 447 25.44 40.37 8.21
CA LYS A 447 25.63 40.04 6.79
C LYS A 447 24.34 39.62 6.09
N LYS A 448 23.20 39.60 6.78
CA LYS A 448 21.87 39.17 6.26
C LYS A 448 21.91 37.78 5.61
N VAL A 449 22.69 36.85 6.20
CA VAL A 449 22.83 35.47 5.73
C VAL A 449 21.98 34.55 6.60
N ASN A 450 21.16 33.71 5.96
CA ASN A 450 20.36 32.72 6.67
C ASN A 450 21.05 31.34 6.62
N PRO A 451 21.54 30.80 7.76
CA PRO A 451 22.21 29.50 7.80
C PRO A 451 21.29 28.35 7.39
N MET A 452 19.97 28.50 7.56
CA MET A 452 18.97 27.51 7.15
C MET A 452 18.66 27.54 5.64
N GLY A 453 19.13 28.58 4.92
CA GLY A 453 18.86 28.72 3.49
C GLY A 453 19.40 27.56 2.64
N GLY A 454 20.48 26.94 3.09
CA GLY A 454 21.11 25.81 2.39
C GLY A 454 20.32 24.50 2.40
N CYS A 455 19.58 24.23 3.44
CA CYS A 455 18.77 23.00 3.56
C CYS A 455 17.35 23.12 3.00
N LEU A 456 16.92 24.33 2.62
CA LEU A 456 15.57 24.59 2.11
C LEU A 456 15.16 23.70 0.92
N PRO A 457 16.03 23.42 -0.10
CA PRO A 457 15.68 22.51 -1.19
C PRO A 457 15.34 21.10 -0.71
N MET A 458 16.04 20.60 0.29
CA MET A 458 15.79 19.27 0.83
C MET A 458 14.40 19.17 1.45
N PHE A 459 13.96 20.20 2.18
CA PHE A 459 12.64 20.22 2.80
C PHE A 459 11.49 20.26 1.78
N VAL A 460 11.68 20.95 0.66
CA VAL A 460 10.69 20.95 -0.43
C VAL A 460 10.73 19.65 -1.21
N GLN A 461 11.89 19.04 -1.35
CA GLN A 461 12.07 17.78 -2.06
C GLN A 461 11.38 16.60 -1.38
N ILE A 462 11.28 16.58 -0.03
CA ILE A 462 10.66 15.48 0.71
C ILE A 462 9.17 15.28 0.34
N PRO A 463 8.30 16.31 0.39
CA PRO A 463 6.91 16.17 -0.07
C PRO A 463 6.79 15.72 -1.53
N VAL A 464 7.58 16.30 -2.42
CA VAL A 464 7.59 15.92 -3.84
C VAL A 464 8.01 14.45 -4.00
N PHE A 465 9.03 14.02 -3.25
CA PHE A 465 9.48 12.64 -3.25
C PHE A 465 8.38 11.69 -2.76
N ILE A 466 7.72 12.00 -1.64
CA ILE A 466 6.63 11.17 -1.09
C ILE A 466 5.47 11.07 -2.10
N ALA A 467 5.12 12.18 -2.75
CA ALA A 467 4.06 12.19 -3.76
C ALA A 467 4.43 11.31 -4.97
N LEU A 468 5.62 11.51 -5.53
CA LEU A 468 6.12 10.70 -6.65
C LEU A 468 6.34 9.24 -6.30
N PHE A 469 6.87 8.96 -5.11
CA PHE A 469 7.01 7.58 -4.62
C PHE A 469 5.67 6.85 -4.61
N THR A 470 4.62 7.49 -4.09
CA THR A 470 3.29 6.89 -4.05
C THR A 470 2.74 6.67 -5.46
N VAL A 471 2.87 7.67 -6.34
CA VAL A 471 2.40 7.58 -7.73
C VAL A 471 3.13 6.48 -8.50
N LEU A 472 4.47 6.54 -8.57
CA LEU A 472 5.26 5.62 -9.38
C LEU A 472 5.26 4.19 -8.84
N ARG A 473 5.05 4.01 -7.53
CA ARG A 473 4.94 2.68 -6.92
C ARG A 473 3.63 1.98 -7.27
N ASN A 474 2.52 2.73 -7.33
CA ASN A 474 1.17 2.19 -7.48
C ASN A 474 0.63 2.30 -8.91
N ALA A 475 1.32 2.99 -9.82
CA ALA A 475 0.88 3.16 -11.20
C ALA A 475 1.01 1.86 -11.99
N ILE A 476 -0.14 1.27 -12.36
CA ILE A 476 -0.19 0.08 -13.24
C ILE A 476 0.36 0.40 -14.63
N GLU A 477 0.30 1.66 -15.03
CA GLU A 477 0.79 2.17 -16.31
C GLU A 477 2.29 1.96 -16.49
N LEU A 478 3.04 1.81 -15.40
CA LEU A 478 4.49 1.55 -15.44
C LEU A 478 4.82 0.05 -15.52
N ARG A 479 3.85 -0.84 -15.36
CA ARG A 479 4.05 -2.28 -15.44
C ARG A 479 4.46 -2.65 -16.86
N TYR A 480 5.61 -3.31 -16.98
CA TYR A 480 6.25 -3.66 -18.25
C TYR A 480 6.54 -2.49 -19.18
N ALA A 481 6.55 -1.27 -18.65
CA ALA A 481 7.00 -0.11 -19.40
C ALA A 481 8.53 -0.08 -19.46
N GLY A 482 9.09 -0.41 -20.62
CA GLY A 482 10.54 -0.47 -20.83
C GLY A 482 11.17 0.91 -21.06
N PHE A 483 12.42 1.08 -20.63
CA PHE A 483 13.23 2.24 -20.92
C PHE A 483 14.72 1.91 -20.94
N LEU A 484 15.39 2.11 -22.08
CA LEU A 484 16.79 1.74 -22.32
C LEU A 484 17.03 0.25 -22.03
N TRP A 485 17.82 -0.07 -21.00
CA TRP A 485 18.09 -1.43 -20.53
C TRP A 485 17.10 -1.92 -19.46
N ILE A 486 16.17 -1.08 -19.03
CA ILE A 486 15.18 -1.39 -18.00
C ILE A 486 13.98 -2.01 -18.70
N ALA A 487 13.65 -3.24 -18.38
CA ALA A 487 12.49 -3.92 -18.93
C ALA A 487 11.17 -3.44 -18.30
N ASP A 488 11.16 -3.17 -16.99
CA ASP A 488 9.99 -2.77 -16.24
C ASP A 488 10.30 -1.63 -15.26
N LEU A 489 9.70 -0.46 -15.51
CA LEU A 489 9.85 0.72 -14.66
C LEU A 489 9.11 0.60 -13.31
N SER A 490 8.17 -0.34 -13.19
CA SER A 490 7.40 -0.56 -11.96
C SER A 490 8.16 -1.40 -10.93
N THR A 491 9.22 -2.10 -11.33
CA THR A 491 10.03 -2.99 -10.48
C THR A 491 11.49 -2.55 -10.46
N SER A 492 12.35 -3.21 -9.68
CA SER A 492 13.80 -3.02 -9.77
C SER A 492 14.32 -3.65 -11.07
N GLU A 493 15.46 -3.17 -11.60
CA GLU A 493 16.03 -3.64 -12.88
C GLU A 493 16.26 -5.14 -12.93
N ASN A 494 16.74 -5.71 -11.81
CA ASN A 494 16.95 -7.15 -11.62
C ASN A 494 17.72 -7.82 -12.78
N LEU A 495 18.80 -7.19 -13.23
CA LEU A 495 19.64 -7.72 -14.30
C LEU A 495 20.38 -8.97 -13.84
N PHE A 496 20.45 -9.98 -14.74
CA PHE A 496 21.10 -11.26 -14.47
C PHE A 496 20.59 -11.96 -13.20
N PRO A 497 19.26 -12.22 -13.09
CA PRO A 497 18.67 -12.81 -11.89
C PRO A 497 19.28 -14.19 -11.62
N GLY A 498 19.76 -14.42 -10.41
CA GLY A 498 20.35 -15.69 -9.97
C GLY A 498 21.71 -16.06 -10.58
N GLN A 499 22.28 -15.24 -11.50
CA GLN A 499 23.60 -15.51 -12.11
C GLN A 499 24.76 -14.92 -11.30
N LEU A 500 24.49 -14.00 -10.39
CA LEU A 500 25.52 -13.40 -9.54
C LEU A 500 25.72 -14.24 -8.25
N PRO A 501 26.93 -14.20 -7.65
CA PRO A 501 27.19 -14.85 -6.37
C PRO A 501 26.14 -14.45 -5.30
N PHE A 502 25.79 -15.38 -4.41
CA PHE A 502 24.82 -15.20 -3.34
C PHE A 502 23.38 -14.94 -3.81
N GLY A 503 23.02 -15.28 -5.07
CA GLY A 503 21.69 -15.04 -5.62
C GLY A 503 21.32 -13.55 -5.76
N LEU A 504 22.33 -12.68 -5.83
CA LEU A 504 22.13 -11.26 -6.04
C LEU A 504 21.76 -10.98 -7.50
N SER A 505 20.97 -9.94 -7.74
CA SER A 505 20.70 -9.36 -9.05
C SER A 505 21.42 -8.01 -9.15
N LEU A 506 21.83 -7.62 -10.36
CA LEU A 506 22.48 -6.35 -10.59
C LEU A 506 21.45 -5.26 -10.90
N ASN A 507 21.51 -4.15 -10.16
CA ASN A 507 20.72 -2.95 -10.39
C ASN A 507 21.68 -1.78 -10.66
N ILE A 508 21.81 -1.41 -11.93
CA ILE A 508 22.79 -0.39 -12.40
C ILE A 508 22.33 1.02 -12.05
N LEU A 509 21.04 1.31 -12.22
CA LEU A 509 20.49 2.64 -12.04
C LEU A 509 20.65 3.19 -10.59
N PRO A 510 20.45 2.42 -9.51
CA PRO A 510 20.79 2.87 -8.15
C PRO A 510 22.28 3.19 -7.96
N ILE A 511 23.16 2.48 -8.66
CA ILE A 511 24.60 2.76 -8.63
C ILE A 511 24.87 4.10 -9.32
N LEU A 512 24.33 4.31 -10.53
CA LEU A 512 24.44 5.59 -11.26
C LEU A 512 23.85 6.74 -10.45
N MET A 513 22.71 6.52 -9.80
CA MET A 513 22.09 7.49 -8.89
C MET A 513 23.07 7.89 -7.78
N SER A 514 23.67 6.92 -7.09
CA SER A 514 24.59 7.18 -5.98
C SER A 514 25.85 7.90 -6.43
N LEU A 515 26.40 7.52 -7.58
CA LEU A 515 27.54 8.23 -8.19
C LEU A 515 27.18 9.68 -8.56
N SER A 516 25.98 9.89 -9.12
CA SER A 516 25.48 11.24 -9.43
C SER A 516 25.29 12.09 -8.16
N MET A 517 24.88 11.50 -7.05
CA MET A 517 24.79 12.19 -5.76
C MET A 517 26.15 12.64 -5.25
N ILE A 518 27.18 11.77 -5.32
CA ILE A 518 28.54 12.13 -4.94
C ILE A 518 29.05 13.28 -5.82
N TRP A 519 28.83 13.21 -7.12
CA TRP A 519 29.21 14.27 -8.06
C TRP A 519 28.50 15.59 -7.75
N GLN A 520 27.19 15.56 -7.56
CA GLN A 520 26.39 16.72 -7.18
C GLN A 520 26.88 17.36 -5.87
N GLN A 521 27.18 16.55 -4.84
CA GLN A 521 27.69 17.07 -3.56
C GLN A 521 29.04 17.74 -3.70
N LYS A 522 29.95 17.20 -4.52
CA LYS A 522 31.24 17.84 -4.82
C LYS A 522 31.10 19.20 -5.51
N MET A 523 30.07 19.38 -6.33
CA MET A 523 29.80 20.64 -7.04
C MET A 523 29.00 21.65 -6.21
N THR A 524 28.36 21.22 -5.16
CA THR A 524 27.56 22.10 -4.29
C THR A 524 28.49 22.84 -3.33
N PRO A 525 28.38 24.17 -3.24
CA PRO A 525 29.17 24.95 -2.29
C PRO A 525 28.91 24.48 -0.86
N GLN A 526 29.99 24.28 -0.12
CA GLN A 526 29.89 23.78 1.26
C GLN A 526 30.38 24.84 2.24
N ALA A 527 29.64 24.99 3.34
CA ALA A 527 29.86 26.04 4.32
C ALA A 527 30.42 25.53 5.67
N ALA A 528 31.12 24.37 5.67
CA ALA A 528 31.72 23.82 6.88
C ALA A 528 32.94 24.64 7.31
N THR A 529 32.99 25.06 8.56
CA THR A 529 34.03 25.93 9.12
C THR A 529 34.85 25.27 10.22
N THR A 530 34.24 24.41 11.04
CA THR A 530 34.95 23.69 12.09
C THR A 530 35.47 22.34 11.62
N PRO A 531 36.55 21.80 12.23
CA PRO A 531 37.02 20.45 11.95
C PRO A 531 35.93 19.39 12.04
N GLU A 532 35.05 19.51 13.06
CA GLU A 532 33.93 18.60 13.28
C GLU A 532 32.90 18.71 12.14
N GLN A 533 32.56 19.92 11.71
CA GLN A 533 31.68 20.14 10.57
C GLN A 533 32.26 19.60 9.27
N ILE A 534 33.57 19.77 9.05
CA ILE A 534 34.27 19.22 7.88
C ILE A 534 34.24 17.69 7.91
N GLN A 535 34.47 17.08 9.09
CA GLN A 535 34.40 15.63 9.26
C GLN A 535 32.96 15.11 9.03
N GLN A 536 31.96 15.75 9.63
CA GLN A 536 30.56 15.43 9.44
C GLN A 536 30.16 15.53 7.97
N GLN A 537 30.63 16.54 7.28
CA GLN A 537 30.37 16.77 5.87
C GLN A 537 31.02 15.73 4.98
N LYS A 538 32.27 15.33 5.24
CA LYS A 538 32.92 14.21 4.55
C LYS A 538 32.16 12.90 4.77
N MET A 539 31.72 12.66 6.02
CA MET A 539 30.91 11.50 6.35
C MET A 539 29.58 11.53 5.58
N MET A 540 28.86 12.64 5.54
CA MET A 540 27.64 12.79 4.74
C MET A 540 27.88 12.61 3.25
N MET A 541 29.02 13.07 2.72
CA MET A 541 29.35 12.97 1.29
C MET A 541 29.44 11.52 0.80
N PHE A 542 29.91 10.59 1.63
CA PHE A 542 30.06 9.18 1.26
C PHE A 542 28.98 8.29 1.87
N MET A 543 28.64 8.50 3.14
CA MET A 543 27.69 7.65 3.85
C MET A 543 26.26 7.79 3.32
N MET A 544 25.83 9.02 3.01
CA MET A 544 24.48 9.27 2.50
C MET A 544 24.25 8.60 1.13
N PRO A 545 25.12 8.73 0.10
CA PRO A 545 24.94 8.01 -1.16
C PRO A 545 24.98 6.48 -1.00
N ILE A 546 25.84 5.96 -0.12
CA ILE A 546 25.89 4.52 0.17
C ILE A 546 24.58 4.05 0.82
N MET A 547 24.10 4.78 1.81
CA MET A 547 22.80 4.47 2.45
C MET A 547 21.65 4.53 1.43
N MET A 548 21.65 5.54 0.56
CA MET A 548 20.67 5.67 -0.51
C MET A 548 20.77 4.53 -1.53
N LEU A 549 21.98 4.07 -1.85
CA LEU A 549 22.19 2.89 -2.69
C LEU A 549 21.46 1.67 -2.10
N PHE A 550 21.67 1.38 -0.80
CA PHE A 550 20.99 0.26 -0.15
C PHE A 550 19.47 0.42 -0.13
N PHE A 551 18.98 1.64 0.18
CA PHE A 551 17.56 1.92 0.24
C PHE A 551 16.88 1.79 -1.12
N PHE A 552 17.49 2.34 -2.19
CA PHE A 552 16.93 2.34 -3.53
C PHE A 552 17.24 1.09 -4.35
N TYR A 553 18.08 0.18 -3.84
CA TYR A 553 18.52 -0.98 -4.61
C TYR A 553 17.39 -1.90 -5.06
N LYS A 554 16.34 -2.02 -4.24
CA LYS A 554 15.14 -2.83 -4.51
C LYS A 554 13.90 -1.99 -4.83
N MET A 555 14.06 -0.70 -5.07
CA MET A 555 12.95 0.19 -5.39
C MET A 555 12.61 0.13 -6.88
N PRO A 556 11.36 0.50 -7.26
CA PRO A 556 10.96 0.60 -8.66
C PRO A 556 11.91 1.49 -9.47
N SER A 557 12.34 1.00 -10.63
CA SER A 557 13.31 1.68 -11.52
C SER A 557 12.83 3.06 -11.97
N GLY A 558 11.52 3.25 -12.16
CA GLY A 558 10.94 4.56 -12.48
C GLY A 558 11.21 5.62 -11.40
N LEU A 559 11.18 5.23 -10.12
CA LEU A 559 11.51 6.14 -9.01
C LEU A 559 13.01 6.49 -8.99
N VAL A 560 13.85 5.48 -9.19
CA VAL A 560 15.31 5.66 -9.24
C VAL A 560 15.69 6.52 -10.45
N LEU A 561 15.02 6.34 -11.60
CA LEU A 561 15.18 7.15 -12.80
C LEU A 561 14.84 8.62 -12.54
N TYR A 562 13.71 8.88 -11.87
CA TYR A 562 13.36 10.25 -11.45
C TYR A 562 14.49 10.88 -10.61
N TRP A 563 14.98 10.16 -9.60
CA TRP A 563 16.02 10.70 -8.71
C TRP A 563 17.35 10.93 -9.44
N THR A 564 17.75 9.98 -10.26
CA THR A 564 18.97 10.10 -11.09
C THR A 564 18.88 11.30 -12.03
N THR A 565 17.77 11.43 -12.76
CA THR A 565 17.50 12.57 -13.66
C THR A 565 17.51 13.89 -12.90
N SER A 566 16.89 13.92 -11.72
CA SER A 566 16.86 15.10 -10.85
C SER A 566 18.27 15.54 -10.42
N ASN A 567 19.15 14.59 -10.07
CA ASN A 567 20.56 14.89 -9.74
C ASN A 567 21.34 15.40 -10.97
N LEU A 568 21.17 14.76 -12.12
CA LEU A 568 21.85 15.18 -13.36
C LEU A 568 21.42 16.59 -13.80
N LEU A 569 20.13 16.92 -13.70
CA LEU A 569 19.63 18.26 -13.98
C LEU A 569 20.21 19.30 -13.01
N MET A 570 20.39 18.95 -11.72
CA MET A 570 21.02 19.85 -10.75
C MET A 570 22.51 20.05 -11.04
N ILE A 571 23.23 19.01 -11.44
CA ILE A 571 24.63 19.08 -11.88
C ILE A 571 24.72 20.00 -13.09
N ALA A 572 23.90 19.80 -14.12
CA ALA A 572 23.86 20.63 -15.30
C ALA A 572 23.59 22.11 -14.97
N GLN A 573 22.59 22.37 -14.13
CA GLN A 573 22.25 23.73 -13.67
C GLN A 573 23.44 24.41 -12.95
N THR A 574 24.10 23.68 -12.06
CA THR A 574 25.25 24.19 -11.31
C THR A 574 26.45 24.46 -12.23
N SER A 575 26.72 23.57 -13.18
CA SER A 575 27.78 23.72 -14.17
C SER A 575 27.56 24.94 -15.07
N LEU A 576 26.36 25.10 -15.62
CA LEU A 576 26.01 26.25 -16.46
C LEU A 576 26.19 27.58 -15.72
N ARG A 577 25.81 27.63 -14.45
CA ARG A 577 26.01 28.83 -13.64
C ARG A 577 27.49 29.13 -13.38
N ASN A 578 28.28 28.10 -13.06
CA ASN A 578 29.72 28.28 -12.84
C ASN A 578 30.44 28.74 -14.10
N MET A 579 30.04 28.27 -15.29
CA MET A 579 30.57 28.75 -16.57
C MET A 579 30.23 30.21 -16.84
N LYS A 580 28.98 30.64 -16.58
CA LYS A 580 28.55 32.05 -16.71
C LYS A 580 29.34 32.98 -15.78
N LYS A 581 29.64 32.54 -14.55
CA LYS A 581 30.45 33.31 -13.60
C LYS A 581 31.88 33.50 -14.11
N LYS A 582 32.55 32.42 -14.58
CA LYS A 582 33.88 32.50 -15.14
C LYS A 582 33.97 33.44 -16.37
N LYS A 583 32.92 33.45 -17.22
CA LYS A 583 32.85 34.38 -18.37
C LYS A 583 32.62 35.83 -17.97
N ALA A 584 32.02 36.09 -16.81
CA ALA A 584 31.80 37.46 -16.32
C ALA A 584 33.01 38.01 -15.55
N GLU A 585 33.94 37.14 -15.11
CA GLU A 585 35.18 37.48 -14.40
C GLU A 585 36.38 37.53 -15.34
N ALA A 586 36.27 36.97 -16.55
CA ALA A 586 37.25 37.10 -17.65
C ALA A 586 36.92 38.29 -18.56
#